data_78a8b30889dbf4b812f39332b8fc2818
#
_entry.id   78a8b30889dbf4b812f39332b8fc2818
#
_cell.length_a   1.000
_cell.length_b   1.000
_cell.length_c   1.000
_cell.angle_alpha   90.00
_cell.angle_beta   90.00
_cell.angle_gamma   90.00
#
_symmetry.space_group_name_H-M   'P 1'
#
loop_
_entity.id
_entity.type
_entity.pdbx_description
1 polymer ?
#
loop_
_entity_poly.entity_id
_entity_poly.type
_entity_poly.pdbx_seq_one_letter_code
_entity_poly.pdbx_strand_id
1 'polypeptide(L)'
;MKFILFVEGYTEEKTLPQFIKKWLDPKLSKPVGIKTVRFEGWAELLKDAPQKAKMYLNGPDKDRIIAVLSLLDIYGPTIYPNQVTQSIKRYEWAKKFIEQKVNHPKFYQFFAVHEVETWLLSQPEIFPSKVKLAFPKKIQNPEIVNFNEPPSKMLERIYSQKINKSYKKVLNGKQLFDKLDPKIAYEKCPKLKEFFDKIFDLANT
;
A
#
# COMPACT_ATOMS: atom_id res chain seq x y z
N MET A 1 19.33 9.14 -6.59
CA MET A 1 18.88 8.33 -5.43
C MET A 1 17.55 7.68 -5.74
N LYS A 2 17.24 6.51 -5.17
CA LYS A 2 15.97 5.80 -5.40
C LYS A 2 15.57 4.97 -4.18
N PHE A 3 14.27 4.76 -4.03
CA PHE A 3 13.70 3.70 -3.19
C PHE A 3 13.54 2.42 -3.99
N ILE A 4 13.65 1.28 -3.34
CA ILE A 4 13.18 -0.01 -3.84
C ILE A 4 11.87 -0.31 -3.12
N LEU A 5 10.79 -0.51 -3.86
CA LEU A 5 9.46 -0.78 -3.33
C LEU A 5 9.09 -2.23 -3.62
N PHE A 6 9.02 -3.04 -2.57
CA PHE A 6 8.53 -4.42 -2.62
C PHE A 6 7.01 -4.42 -2.51
N VAL A 7 6.34 -5.07 -3.43
CA VAL A 7 4.87 -5.13 -3.51
C VAL A 7 4.38 -6.53 -3.79
N GLU A 8 3.15 -6.80 -3.36
CA GLU A 8 2.54 -8.13 -3.46
C GLU A 8 2.05 -8.48 -4.86
N GLY A 9 1.55 -7.49 -5.61
CA GLY A 9 0.84 -7.78 -6.86
C GLY A 9 0.92 -6.71 -7.93
N TYR A 10 0.21 -6.95 -9.03
CA TYR A 10 0.20 -6.10 -10.21
C TYR A 10 -0.43 -4.71 -9.98
N THR A 11 -1.46 -4.63 -9.16
CA THR A 11 -2.13 -3.36 -8.87
C THR A 11 -1.13 -2.39 -8.24
N GLU A 12 -0.46 -2.84 -7.20
CA GLU A 12 0.54 -2.06 -6.47
C GLU A 12 1.72 -1.69 -7.38
N GLU A 13 2.22 -2.64 -8.17
CA GLU A 13 3.31 -2.39 -9.12
C GLU A 13 2.98 -1.26 -10.11
N LYS A 14 1.75 -1.23 -10.63
CA LYS A 14 1.33 -0.28 -11.67
C LYS A 14 0.85 1.06 -11.12
N THR A 15 0.47 1.13 -9.85
CA THR A 15 -0.20 2.32 -9.27
C THR A 15 0.66 3.07 -8.27
N LEU A 16 1.33 2.34 -7.36
CA LEU A 16 1.98 2.97 -6.22
C LEU A 16 3.15 3.88 -6.56
N PRO A 17 4.03 3.57 -7.53
CA PRO A 17 5.14 4.47 -7.83
C PRO A 17 4.66 5.87 -8.19
N GLN A 18 3.66 5.97 -9.06
CA GLN A 18 3.12 7.26 -9.48
C GLN A 18 2.31 7.93 -8.37
N PHE A 19 1.52 7.18 -7.61
CA PHE A 19 0.77 7.70 -6.47
C PHE A 19 1.68 8.29 -5.39
N ILE A 20 2.76 7.60 -5.03
CA ILE A 20 3.77 8.09 -4.08
C ILE A 20 4.47 9.33 -4.63
N LYS A 21 4.91 9.31 -5.89
CA LYS A 21 5.60 10.44 -6.52
C LYS A 21 4.70 11.68 -6.62
N LYS A 22 3.42 11.53 -6.94
CA LYS A 22 2.45 12.62 -6.98
C LYS A 22 2.34 13.36 -5.63
N TRP A 23 2.54 12.65 -4.51
CA TRP A 23 2.57 13.25 -3.18
C TRP A 23 3.95 13.78 -2.78
N LEU A 24 5.01 13.05 -3.14
CA LEU A 24 6.37 13.28 -2.65
C LEU A 24 7.12 14.33 -3.46
N ASP A 25 7.12 14.25 -4.80
CA ASP A 25 7.94 15.09 -5.68
C ASP A 25 7.73 16.60 -5.45
N PRO A 26 6.49 17.11 -5.22
CA PRO A 26 6.29 18.53 -4.94
C PRO A 26 6.91 19.03 -3.63
N LYS A 27 7.35 18.13 -2.76
CA LYS A 27 7.91 18.43 -1.43
C LYS A 27 9.43 18.31 -1.37
N LEU A 28 10.04 17.78 -2.43
CA LEU A 28 11.47 17.56 -2.49
C LEU A 28 12.15 18.59 -3.40
N SER A 29 13.37 19.00 -3.02
CA SER A 29 14.22 19.84 -3.86
C SER A 29 14.69 19.12 -5.13
N LYS A 30 14.86 17.78 -5.06
CA LYS A 30 15.21 16.90 -6.17
C LYS A 30 14.35 15.65 -6.14
N PRO A 31 13.73 15.26 -7.27
CA PRO A 31 12.90 14.05 -7.30
C PRO A 31 13.75 12.80 -7.06
N VAL A 32 13.14 11.82 -6.38
CA VAL A 32 13.73 10.49 -6.14
C VAL A 32 13.07 9.44 -7.03
N GLY A 33 13.85 8.44 -7.45
CA GLY A 33 13.33 7.30 -8.18
C GLY A 33 12.60 6.32 -7.26
N ILE A 34 11.62 5.60 -7.80
CA ILE A 34 11.00 4.45 -7.15
C ILE A 34 11.08 3.26 -8.11
N LYS A 35 11.81 2.22 -7.71
CA LYS A 35 11.89 0.96 -8.44
C LYS A 35 11.06 -0.09 -7.73
N THR A 36 10.02 -0.57 -8.37
CA THR A 36 9.16 -1.65 -7.85
C THR A 36 9.80 -3.02 -8.07
N VAL A 37 9.61 -3.89 -7.11
CA VAL A 37 9.92 -5.33 -7.20
C VAL A 37 8.63 -6.04 -6.79
N ARG A 38 7.97 -6.66 -7.77
CA ARG A 38 6.75 -7.42 -7.55
C ARG A 38 7.07 -8.86 -7.17
N PHE A 39 6.27 -9.38 -6.26
CA PHE A 39 6.23 -10.78 -5.87
C PHE A 39 4.90 -11.41 -6.30
N GLU A 40 4.84 -12.73 -6.37
CA GLU A 40 3.61 -13.46 -6.67
C GLU A 40 2.83 -13.77 -5.37
N GLY A 41 2.45 -12.68 -4.66
CA GLY A 41 1.72 -12.73 -3.40
C GLY A 41 2.60 -12.63 -2.16
N TRP A 42 1.92 -12.50 -1.01
CA TRP A 42 2.56 -12.26 0.29
C TRP A 42 3.51 -13.39 0.73
N ALA A 43 3.22 -14.64 0.37
CA ALA A 43 4.03 -15.79 0.78
C ALA A 43 5.42 -15.77 0.14
N GLU A 44 5.48 -15.47 -1.16
CA GLU A 44 6.76 -15.30 -1.85
C GLU A 44 7.52 -14.10 -1.31
N LEU A 45 6.82 -12.97 -1.08
CA LEU A 45 7.44 -11.79 -0.51
C LEU A 45 8.09 -12.12 0.85
N LEU A 46 7.37 -12.76 1.76
CA LEU A 46 7.90 -13.15 3.07
C LEU A 46 9.09 -14.10 3.00
N LYS A 47 9.10 -14.99 2.02
CA LYS A 47 10.18 -15.94 1.81
C LYS A 47 11.43 -15.23 1.28
N ASP A 48 11.28 -14.40 0.24
CA ASP A 48 12.39 -13.92 -0.57
C ASP A 48 12.84 -12.49 -0.22
N ALA A 49 12.01 -11.71 0.51
CA ALA A 49 12.37 -10.34 0.92
C ALA A 49 13.73 -10.25 1.63
N PRO A 50 14.11 -11.15 2.56
CA PRO A 50 15.40 -11.05 3.22
C PRO A 50 16.59 -11.10 2.25
N GLN A 51 16.56 -12.01 1.30
CA GLN A 51 17.62 -12.16 0.31
C GLN A 51 17.61 -11.01 -0.70
N LYS A 52 16.43 -10.66 -1.23
CA LYS A 52 16.29 -9.56 -2.21
C LYS A 52 16.64 -8.20 -1.59
N ALA A 53 16.25 -7.93 -0.34
CA ALA A 53 16.64 -6.69 0.33
C ALA A 53 18.16 -6.58 0.50
N LYS A 54 18.82 -7.65 0.97
CA LYS A 54 20.28 -7.69 1.07
C LYS A 54 20.99 -7.50 -0.28
N MET A 55 20.45 -8.10 -1.35
CA MET A 55 20.99 -7.92 -2.70
C MET A 55 20.98 -6.45 -3.14
N TYR A 56 19.91 -5.72 -2.85
CA TYR A 56 19.85 -4.28 -3.16
C TYR A 56 20.69 -3.44 -2.21
N LEU A 57 20.61 -3.68 -0.91
CA LEU A 57 21.22 -2.82 0.12
C LEU A 57 22.72 -3.04 0.32
N ASN A 58 23.24 -4.21 -0.09
CA ASN A 58 24.67 -4.54 -0.04
C ASN A 58 25.30 -4.73 -1.43
N GLY A 59 24.51 -4.60 -2.50
CA GLY A 59 24.97 -4.78 -3.88
C GLY A 59 25.74 -3.57 -4.43
N PRO A 60 26.14 -3.63 -5.71
CA PRO A 60 26.97 -2.59 -6.35
C PRO A 60 26.27 -1.22 -6.42
N ASP A 61 24.96 -1.18 -6.45
CA ASP A 61 24.14 0.06 -6.49
C ASP A 61 23.76 0.61 -5.11
N LYS A 62 24.26 0.04 -3.99
CA LYS A 62 23.83 0.37 -2.61
C LYS A 62 23.86 1.86 -2.31
N ASP A 63 24.83 2.59 -2.81
CA ASP A 63 25.01 4.03 -2.56
C ASP A 63 23.95 4.89 -3.27
N ARG A 64 23.24 4.33 -4.25
CA ARG A 64 22.11 4.96 -4.93
C ARG A 64 20.76 4.61 -4.32
N ILE A 65 20.74 3.69 -3.34
CA ILE A 65 19.49 3.21 -2.70
C ILE A 65 19.34 3.89 -1.35
N ILE A 66 18.26 4.65 -1.22
CA ILE A 66 17.87 5.31 0.03
C ILE A 66 17.43 4.24 1.04
N ALA A 67 16.46 3.43 0.66
CA ALA A 67 15.91 2.34 1.47
C ALA A 67 15.19 1.31 0.60
N VAL A 68 14.95 0.14 1.17
CA VAL A 68 13.95 -0.84 0.69
C VAL A 68 12.70 -0.68 1.54
N LEU A 69 11.60 -0.38 0.87
CA LEU A 69 10.26 -0.28 1.46
C LEU A 69 9.47 -1.49 1.03
N SER A 70 8.79 -2.15 1.94
CA SER A 70 7.91 -3.28 1.65
C SER A 70 6.50 -2.92 2.03
N LEU A 71 5.53 -3.15 1.15
CA LEU A 71 4.12 -2.92 1.38
C LEU A 71 3.33 -4.19 1.08
N LEU A 72 2.54 -4.63 2.04
CA LEU A 72 1.62 -5.77 1.98
C LEU A 72 0.22 -5.35 2.38
N ASP A 73 -0.79 -6.06 1.91
CA ASP A 73 -2.14 -5.98 2.46
C ASP A 73 -2.23 -6.74 3.79
N ILE A 74 -2.97 -6.21 4.77
CA ILE A 74 -3.17 -6.91 6.06
C ILE A 74 -4.05 -8.15 5.88
N TYR A 75 -4.97 -8.16 4.92
CA TYR A 75 -5.89 -9.27 4.69
C TYR A 75 -5.27 -10.51 4.00
N GLY A 76 -4.12 -10.45 3.44
CA GLY A 76 -3.52 -11.59 2.74
C GLY A 76 -2.87 -12.61 3.69
N PRO A 77 -1.91 -12.17 4.52
CA PRO A 77 -1.05 -13.07 5.28
C PRO A 77 -1.77 -13.87 6.36
N THR A 78 -1.40 -15.16 6.48
CA THR A 78 -1.91 -16.07 7.53
C THR A 78 -0.88 -16.36 8.61
N ILE A 79 0.13 -15.48 8.74
CA ILE A 79 1.27 -15.65 9.66
C ILE A 79 0.99 -15.21 11.10
N TYR A 80 -0.16 -14.59 11.32
CA TYR A 80 -0.48 -13.99 12.62
C TYR A 80 -0.72 -15.06 13.68
N PRO A 81 -0.18 -14.88 14.92
CA PRO A 81 -0.55 -15.71 16.05
C PRO A 81 -2.06 -15.65 16.32
N ASN A 82 -2.66 -16.77 16.73
CA ASN A 82 -4.11 -16.88 16.93
C ASN A 82 -4.70 -15.81 17.85
N GLN A 83 -3.95 -15.35 18.85
CA GLN A 83 -4.37 -14.29 19.78
C GLN A 83 -4.34 -12.89 19.17
N VAL A 84 -3.72 -12.69 17.98
CA VAL A 84 -3.59 -11.41 17.31
C VAL A 84 -4.70 -11.26 16.27
N THR A 85 -5.88 -10.83 16.71
CA THR A 85 -7.09 -10.76 15.87
C THR A 85 -7.38 -9.36 15.32
N GLN A 86 -7.02 -8.30 16.06
CA GLN A 86 -7.27 -6.92 15.66
C GLN A 86 -6.29 -6.45 14.59
N SER A 87 -6.77 -5.75 13.55
CA SER A 87 -5.95 -5.29 12.42
C SER A 87 -4.73 -4.46 12.85
N ILE A 88 -4.89 -3.55 13.82
CA ILE A 88 -3.77 -2.76 14.31
C ILE A 88 -2.70 -3.61 15.01
N LYS A 89 -3.11 -4.61 15.80
CA LYS A 89 -2.16 -5.54 16.44
C LYS A 89 -1.47 -6.45 15.43
N ARG A 90 -2.19 -6.85 14.36
CA ARG A 90 -1.59 -7.59 13.22
C ARG A 90 -0.55 -6.74 12.52
N TYR A 91 -0.85 -5.47 12.26
CA TYR A 91 0.09 -4.51 11.67
C TYR A 91 1.39 -4.44 12.47
N GLU A 92 1.29 -4.14 13.76
CA GLU A 92 2.46 -3.95 14.65
C GLU A 92 3.29 -5.24 14.77
N TRP A 93 2.62 -6.37 14.97
CA TRP A 93 3.28 -7.65 15.10
C TRP A 93 4.01 -8.06 13.82
N ALA A 94 3.33 -8.00 12.67
CA ALA A 94 3.90 -8.42 11.40
C ALA A 94 5.01 -7.48 10.92
N LYS A 95 4.86 -6.17 11.13
CA LYS A 95 5.92 -5.19 10.86
C LYS A 95 7.21 -5.58 11.58
N LYS A 96 7.14 -5.78 12.89
CA LYS A 96 8.28 -6.18 13.70
C LYS A 96 8.86 -7.53 13.25
N PHE A 97 8.00 -8.51 13.01
CA PHE A 97 8.39 -9.86 12.59
C PHE A 97 9.18 -9.83 11.27
N ILE A 98 8.69 -9.10 10.26
CA ILE A 98 9.32 -9.06 8.94
C ILE A 98 10.60 -8.21 8.97
N GLU A 99 10.60 -7.07 9.66
CA GLU A 99 11.80 -6.24 9.82
C GLU A 99 12.92 -7.00 10.55
N GLN A 100 12.60 -7.76 11.60
CA GLN A 100 13.56 -8.64 12.27
C GLN A 100 14.08 -9.76 11.36
N LYS A 101 13.22 -10.36 10.54
CA LYS A 101 13.61 -11.42 9.61
C LYS A 101 14.56 -10.92 8.52
N VAL A 102 14.34 -9.71 8.00
CA VAL A 102 15.24 -9.07 7.02
C VAL A 102 16.52 -8.57 7.68
N ASN A 103 16.40 -8.04 8.89
CA ASN A 103 17.51 -7.56 9.73
C ASN A 103 18.49 -6.61 9.00
N HIS A 104 17.92 -5.51 8.46
CA HIS A 104 18.74 -4.47 7.83
C HIS A 104 18.19 -3.07 8.15
N PRO A 105 19.03 -2.08 8.58
CA PRO A 105 18.59 -0.77 9.05
C PRO A 105 17.92 0.10 7.99
N LYS A 106 18.14 -0.18 6.70
CA LYS A 106 17.47 0.51 5.58
C LYS A 106 16.29 -0.29 5.00
N PHE A 107 15.77 -1.28 5.72
CA PHE A 107 14.54 -2.00 5.34
C PHE A 107 13.39 -1.61 6.24
N TYR A 108 12.26 -1.25 5.65
CA TYR A 108 11.05 -0.82 6.36
C TYR A 108 9.83 -1.54 5.82
N GLN A 109 9.08 -2.20 6.72
CA GLN A 109 7.84 -2.88 6.40
C GLN A 109 6.63 -1.99 6.71
N PHE A 110 5.67 -1.94 5.77
CA PHE A 110 4.38 -1.29 5.91
C PHE A 110 3.26 -2.22 5.46
N PHE A 111 2.05 -1.89 5.88
CA PHE A 111 0.85 -2.59 5.44
C PHE A 111 -0.24 -1.59 5.05
N ALA A 112 -0.94 -1.86 3.95
CA ALA A 112 -2.25 -1.28 3.73
C ALA A 112 -3.24 -1.93 4.69
N VAL A 113 -3.92 -1.11 5.49
CA VAL A 113 -4.94 -1.62 6.41
C VAL A 113 -6.12 -2.12 5.57
N HIS A 114 -6.47 -3.38 5.76
CA HIS A 114 -7.30 -4.19 4.88
C HIS A 114 -6.56 -4.47 3.54
N GLU A 115 -6.68 -3.60 2.56
CA GLU A 115 -6.07 -3.67 1.22
C GLU A 115 -5.77 -2.25 0.72
N VAL A 116 -4.96 -2.12 -0.32
CA VAL A 116 -4.68 -0.80 -0.94
C VAL A 116 -5.96 -0.13 -1.47
N GLU A 117 -7.00 -0.87 -1.82
CA GLU A 117 -8.32 -0.36 -2.21
C GLU A 117 -8.98 0.50 -1.12
N THR A 118 -8.62 0.30 0.14
CA THR A 118 -9.06 1.14 1.26
C THR A 118 -8.74 2.61 1.04
N TRP A 119 -7.58 2.91 0.44
CA TRP A 119 -7.18 4.28 0.17
C TRP A 119 -8.07 4.97 -0.87
N LEU A 120 -8.59 4.21 -1.86
CA LEU A 120 -9.55 4.73 -2.85
C LEU A 120 -10.84 5.21 -2.20
N LEU A 121 -11.27 4.55 -1.11
CA LEU A 121 -12.49 4.89 -0.38
C LEU A 121 -12.37 6.22 0.39
N SER A 122 -11.15 6.76 0.56
CA SER A 122 -10.93 8.09 1.15
C SER A 122 -11.53 9.22 0.32
N GLN A 123 -11.69 9.01 -1.00
CA GLN A 123 -12.23 9.98 -1.95
C GLN A 123 -13.34 9.35 -2.82
N PRO A 124 -14.57 9.20 -2.30
CA PRO A 124 -15.68 8.59 -3.03
C PRO A 124 -16.00 9.25 -4.37
N GLU A 125 -15.59 10.50 -4.57
CA GLU A 125 -15.83 11.29 -5.79
C GLU A 125 -15.14 10.74 -7.03
N ILE A 126 -14.10 9.93 -6.88
CA ILE A 126 -13.38 9.32 -8.01
C ILE A 126 -14.17 8.17 -8.66
N PHE A 127 -15.16 7.62 -7.95
CA PHE A 127 -15.98 6.51 -8.44
C PHE A 127 -17.17 6.98 -9.31
N PRO A 128 -17.70 6.10 -10.19
CA PRO A 128 -18.94 6.37 -10.89
C PRO A 128 -20.08 6.72 -9.91
N SER A 129 -20.94 7.68 -10.27
CA SER A 129 -21.98 8.22 -9.36
C SER A 129 -22.85 7.14 -8.72
N LYS A 130 -23.29 6.12 -9.48
CA LYS A 130 -24.11 5.02 -8.94
C LYS A 130 -23.33 4.14 -7.95
N VAL A 131 -22.02 3.98 -8.12
CA VAL A 131 -21.15 3.25 -7.19
C VAL A 131 -20.94 4.06 -5.92
N LYS A 132 -20.62 5.36 -6.04
CA LYS A 132 -20.46 6.28 -4.93
C LYS A 132 -21.68 6.30 -4.01
N LEU A 133 -22.90 6.35 -4.57
CA LEU A 133 -24.15 6.36 -3.81
C LEU A 133 -24.41 5.08 -3.02
N ALA A 134 -23.74 3.98 -3.35
CA ALA A 134 -23.86 2.72 -2.64
C ALA A 134 -22.85 2.56 -1.49
N PHE A 135 -21.93 3.48 -1.33
CA PHE A 135 -20.99 3.46 -0.20
C PHE A 135 -21.70 3.84 1.12
N PRO A 136 -21.21 3.31 2.26
CA PRO A 136 -21.66 3.77 3.57
C PRO A 136 -21.53 5.30 3.68
N LYS A 137 -22.53 5.96 4.27
CA LYS A 137 -22.68 7.43 4.27
C LYS A 137 -21.52 8.21 4.93
N LYS A 138 -20.65 7.57 5.71
CA LYS A 138 -19.51 8.22 6.40
C LYS A 138 -18.27 7.33 6.37
N ILE A 139 -17.51 7.37 5.28
CA ILE A 139 -16.14 6.85 5.26
C ILE A 139 -15.20 8.04 5.54
N GLN A 140 -15.10 8.45 6.81
CA GLN A 140 -14.17 9.51 7.21
C GLN A 140 -12.74 8.99 7.34
N ASN A 141 -12.59 7.80 7.89
CA ASN A 141 -11.32 7.09 8.01
C ASN A 141 -11.51 5.66 7.51
N PRO A 142 -11.16 5.36 6.25
CA PRO A 142 -11.37 4.05 5.66
C PRO A 142 -10.58 2.93 6.36
N GLU A 143 -9.45 3.24 7.00
CA GLU A 143 -8.60 2.24 7.67
C GLU A 143 -9.18 1.73 8.99
N ILE A 144 -10.13 2.45 9.61
CA ILE A 144 -10.79 2.03 10.86
C ILE A 144 -12.20 1.50 10.65
N VAL A 145 -12.74 1.63 9.44
CA VAL A 145 -14.06 1.08 9.13
C VAL A 145 -13.97 -0.43 9.11
N ASN A 146 -14.83 -1.08 9.92
CA ASN A 146 -14.98 -2.52 9.82
C ASN A 146 -15.85 -2.86 8.61
N PHE A 147 -15.21 -3.17 7.51
CA PHE A 147 -15.88 -3.74 6.35
C PHE A 147 -16.14 -5.22 6.63
N ASN A 148 -17.39 -5.67 6.55
CA ASN A 148 -17.74 -7.08 6.73
C ASN A 148 -17.11 -8.01 5.65
N GLU A 149 -16.50 -7.44 4.65
CA GLU A 149 -15.83 -8.08 3.52
C GLU A 149 -14.58 -7.27 3.12
N PRO A 150 -13.58 -7.85 2.45
CA PRO A 150 -12.45 -7.09 1.92
C PRO A 150 -12.90 -5.95 0.99
N PRO A 151 -12.26 -4.77 1.03
CA PRO A 151 -12.61 -3.62 0.18
C PRO A 151 -12.71 -3.95 -1.31
N SER A 152 -11.80 -4.77 -1.85
CA SER A 152 -11.87 -5.22 -3.25
C SER A 152 -13.14 -6.02 -3.54
N LYS A 153 -13.57 -6.91 -2.63
CA LYS A 153 -14.81 -7.69 -2.76
C LYS A 153 -16.05 -6.80 -2.65
N MET A 154 -16.04 -5.84 -1.75
CA MET A 154 -17.10 -4.84 -1.65
C MET A 154 -17.22 -4.06 -2.98
N LEU A 155 -16.11 -3.63 -3.58
CA LEU A 155 -16.12 -2.96 -4.87
C LEU A 155 -16.63 -3.86 -5.99
N GLU A 156 -16.18 -5.13 -6.09
CA GLU A 156 -16.71 -6.12 -7.04
C GLU A 156 -18.22 -6.23 -6.96
N ARG A 157 -18.76 -6.40 -5.76
CA ARG A 157 -20.19 -6.51 -5.51
C ARG A 157 -20.96 -5.24 -5.91
N ILE A 158 -20.48 -4.06 -5.49
CA ILE A 158 -21.15 -2.79 -5.78
C ILE A 158 -21.12 -2.49 -7.29
N TYR A 159 -19.99 -2.70 -7.97
CA TYR A 159 -19.90 -2.51 -9.42
C TYR A 159 -20.85 -3.42 -10.19
N SER A 160 -20.93 -4.69 -9.81
CA SER A 160 -21.87 -5.64 -10.41
C SER A 160 -23.34 -5.18 -10.20
N GLN A 161 -23.71 -4.86 -8.95
CA GLN A 161 -25.11 -4.53 -8.61
C GLN A 161 -25.58 -3.17 -9.13
N LYS A 162 -24.68 -2.16 -9.18
CA LYS A 162 -25.10 -0.76 -9.45
C LYS A 162 -24.90 -0.34 -10.89
N ILE A 163 -23.96 -0.92 -11.59
CA ILE A 163 -23.63 -0.53 -12.98
C ILE A 163 -23.51 -1.73 -13.94
N ASN A 164 -23.80 -2.94 -13.46
CA ASN A 164 -23.72 -4.18 -14.24
C ASN A 164 -22.33 -4.38 -14.91
N LYS A 165 -21.26 -4.10 -14.16
CA LYS A 165 -19.87 -4.27 -14.60
C LYS A 165 -19.06 -5.00 -13.52
N SER A 166 -18.06 -5.77 -13.93
CA SER A 166 -17.09 -6.33 -12.99
C SER A 166 -16.07 -5.27 -12.61
N TYR A 167 -15.76 -5.17 -11.31
CA TYR A 167 -14.56 -4.44 -10.84
C TYR A 167 -13.33 -5.30 -11.12
N LYS A 168 -12.46 -4.84 -12.01
CA LYS A 168 -11.18 -5.50 -12.30
C LYS A 168 -10.07 -4.77 -11.53
N LYS A 169 -9.56 -5.39 -10.47
CA LYS A 169 -8.59 -4.80 -9.52
C LYS A 169 -7.45 -4.06 -10.25
N VAL A 170 -6.80 -4.69 -11.22
CA VAL A 170 -5.68 -4.08 -11.95
C VAL A 170 -6.12 -2.89 -12.82
N LEU A 171 -7.18 -3.06 -13.62
CA LEU A 171 -7.61 -2.04 -14.58
C LEU A 171 -8.33 -0.88 -13.90
N ASN A 172 -9.38 -1.20 -13.12
CA ASN A 172 -10.17 -0.17 -12.45
C ASN A 172 -9.39 0.45 -11.29
N GLY A 173 -8.61 -0.36 -10.54
CA GLY A 173 -7.72 0.14 -9.50
C GLY A 173 -6.76 1.20 -10.05
N LYS A 174 -6.08 0.92 -11.18
CA LYS A 174 -5.20 1.90 -11.80
C LYS A 174 -5.94 3.19 -12.16
N GLN A 175 -7.08 3.11 -12.84
CA GLN A 175 -7.88 4.28 -13.22
C GLN A 175 -8.33 5.13 -12.01
N LEU A 176 -8.64 4.48 -10.90
CA LEU A 176 -9.05 5.15 -9.66
C LEU A 176 -7.84 5.78 -8.95
N PHE A 177 -6.70 5.09 -8.86
CA PHE A 177 -5.48 5.65 -8.30
C PHE A 177 -4.96 6.85 -9.10
N ASP A 178 -5.11 6.85 -10.43
CA ASP A 178 -4.77 8.00 -11.27
C ASP A 178 -5.61 9.26 -10.92
N LYS A 179 -6.86 9.05 -10.47
CA LYS A 179 -7.79 10.12 -10.04
C LYS A 179 -7.65 10.49 -8.56
N LEU A 180 -7.16 9.58 -7.74
CA LEU A 180 -7.03 9.79 -6.30
C LEU A 180 -6.06 10.94 -6.01
N ASP A 181 -6.52 11.91 -5.22
CA ASP A 181 -5.62 12.89 -4.63
C ASP A 181 -4.89 12.26 -3.44
N PRO A 182 -3.56 12.10 -3.51
CA PRO A 182 -2.80 11.49 -2.43
C PRO A 182 -2.87 12.31 -1.12
N LYS A 183 -3.15 13.60 -1.18
CA LYS A 183 -3.32 14.44 0.01
C LYS A 183 -4.59 14.05 0.77
N ILE A 184 -5.70 13.80 0.07
CA ILE A 184 -6.96 13.36 0.69
C ILE A 184 -6.77 11.99 1.37
N ALA A 185 -6.10 11.06 0.68
CA ALA A 185 -5.81 9.75 1.25
C ALA A 185 -4.87 9.86 2.48
N TYR A 186 -3.83 10.69 2.40
CA TYR A 186 -2.91 10.97 3.50
C TYR A 186 -3.63 11.52 4.74
N GLU A 187 -4.59 12.43 4.58
CA GLU A 187 -5.35 13.02 5.68
C GLU A 187 -6.32 12.04 6.34
N LYS A 188 -6.86 11.08 5.58
CA LYS A 188 -7.91 10.15 6.04
C LYS A 188 -7.42 8.76 6.41
N CYS A 189 -6.18 8.40 6.06
CA CYS A 189 -5.62 7.06 6.24
C CYS A 189 -4.35 7.12 7.09
N PRO A 190 -4.43 6.95 8.42
CA PRO A 190 -3.30 7.11 9.34
C PRO A 190 -2.10 6.21 9.02
N LYS A 191 -2.29 4.99 8.55
CA LYS A 191 -1.19 4.08 8.19
C LYS A 191 -0.56 4.41 6.84
N LEU A 192 -1.34 4.90 5.87
CA LEU A 192 -0.79 5.53 4.68
C LEU A 192 0.01 6.79 5.03
N LYS A 193 -0.49 7.61 5.96
CA LYS A 193 0.24 8.78 6.45
C LYS A 193 1.60 8.37 7.04
N GLU A 194 1.65 7.38 7.93
CA GLU A 194 2.89 6.85 8.50
C GLU A 194 3.88 6.40 7.41
N PHE A 195 3.38 5.73 6.37
CA PHE A 195 4.17 5.30 5.22
C PHE A 195 4.74 6.48 4.43
N PHE A 196 3.94 7.49 4.14
CA PHE A 196 4.34 8.67 3.40
C PHE A 196 5.30 9.55 4.18
N ASP A 197 5.05 9.78 5.48
CA ASP A 197 5.94 10.54 6.36
C ASP A 197 7.32 9.89 6.40
N LYS A 198 7.37 8.55 6.54
CA LYS A 198 8.65 7.83 6.54
C LYS A 198 9.41 7.96 5.22
N ILE A 199 8.71 7.90 4.08
CA ILE A 199 9.34 8.11 2.76
C ILE A 199 9.91 9.52 2.66
N PHE A 200 9.16 10.52 3.11
CA PHE A 200 9.58 11.92 3.08
C PHE A 200 10.83 12.16 3.94
N ASP A 201 10.82 11.66 5.18
CA ASP A 201 11.95 11.77 6.09
C ASP A 201 13.23 11.16 5.47
N LEU A 202 13.10 9.94 4.94
CA LEU A 202 14.23 9.22 4.31
C LEU A 202 14.73 9.90 3.02
N ALA A 203 13.87 10.61 2.30
CA ALA A 203 14.26 11.32 1.07
C ALA A 203 15.01 12.63 1.34
N ASN A 204 14.87 13.20 2.55
CA ASN A 204 15.52 14.44 2.99
C ASN A 204 16.80 14.19 3.83
N THR A 205 17.14 12.94 4.11
CA THR A 205 18.39 12.56 4.79
C THR A 205 19.50 12.35 3.78
#